data_b567a2b1a6cbe2f95eaf6dd2fb35fd79
#
_entry.id   b567a2b1a6cbe2f95eaf6dd2fb35fd79
#
_cell.length_a   1.000
_cell.length_b   1.000
_cell.length_c   1.000
_cell.angle_alpha   90.00
_cell.angle_beta   90.00
_cell.angle_gamma   90.00
#
_symmetry.space_group_name_H-M   'P 1'
#
loop_
_entity.id
_entity.type
_entity.pdbx_description
1 polymer ?
#
loop_
_entity_poly.entity_id
_entity_poly.type
_entity_poly.pdbx_seq_one_letter_code
_entity_poly.pdbx_strand_id
1 'polypeptide(L)'
;MTSQQSYQPWHLKYRPQNLSELVGQPLIVRTLTNELKTGNLPNVFLFDGPRGTGKTSTARIFAKSLNCLSSSQPTLTPCGTCLSCRSICSGSNLDVRELDAASNNGVDDIRELINYSKLSTTNRYRIIYLDECQMLSRSAQNAALKLFEDRLPNTIFILATTESEKLLDTIISRCQHFQFRRLSTQDITERLSQITLNEKISANPEALRLIAQHSQGGMRDSVQLLEQLAMSTNGKIEPHHVRDVIGSIPADSLVDLCVSIFQDTPQRLHNLMALSNQLNDEGVEPVHLVKELLAIHRDLLVFQLSQDTNSLKQGKVPFASLIDLSSIESLSQLVSIPEIHHRLLTLEAAALSIQQSSNPLIGLEICLLQLAYPCLGKE
;
A
#
# COMPACT_ATOMS: atom_id res chain seq x y z
N MET A 1 -5.35 -14.27 39.39
CA MET A 1 -4.54 -13.24 38.72
C MET A 1 -4.83 -13.34 37.24
N THR A 2 -5.77 -12.57 36.75
CA THR A 2 -6.11 -12.45 35.33
C THR A 2 -4.94 -11.75 34.64
N SER A 3 -4.21 -12.48 33.81
CA SER A 3 -3.20 -11.91 32.93
C SER A 3 -3.90 -10.86 32.03
N GLN A 4 -3.66 -9.59 32.31
CA GLN A 4 -3.97 -8.51 31.35
C GLN A 4 -3.20 -8.86 30.07
N GLN A 5 -3.88 -9.41 29.08
CA GLN A 5 -3.35 -9.50 27.73
C GLN A 5 -3.11 -8.06 27.28
N SER A 6 -1.84 -7.66 27.16
CA SER A 6 -1.47 -6.36 26.62
C SER A 6 -2.09 -6.25 25.22
N TYR A 7 -2.81 -5.15 24.99
CA TYR A 7 -3.38 -4.85 23.67
C TYR A 7 -2.29 -4.94 22.60
N GLN A 8 -2.56 -5.71 21.56
CA GLN A 8 -1.69 -5.87 20.41
C GLN A 8 -2.42 -5.39 19.15
N PRO A 9 -1.89 -4.37 18.44
CA PRO A 9 -2.48 -3.90 17.19
C PRO A 9 -2.69 -5.04 16.18
N TRP A 10 -3.80 -5.01 15.46
CA TRP A 10 -4.18 -6.11 14.57
C TRP A 10 -3.20 -6.36 13.43
N HIS A 11 -2.60 -5.29 12.88
CA HIS A 11 -1.56 -5.45 11.85
C HIS A 11 -0.31 -6.20 12.35
N LEU A 12 -0.09 -6.29 13.66
CA LEU A 12 0.93 -7.14 14.29
C LEU A 12 0.38 -8.53 14.65
N LYS A 13 -0.84 -8.59 15.23
CA LYS A 13 -1.52 -9.84 15.63
C LYS A 13 -1.76 -10.76 14.43
N TYR A 14 -2.21 -10.20 13.30
CA TYR A 14 -2.54 -10.93 12.07
C TYR A 14 -1.39 -10.97 11.04
N ARG A 15 -0.18 -10.59 11.48
CA ARG A 15 1.01 -10.71 10.62
C ARG A 15 1.26 -12.19 10.29
N PRO A 16 1.47 -12.55 8.99
CA PRO A 16 1.74 -13.93 8.58
C PRO A 16 2.89 -14.53 9.36
N GLN A 17 2.74 -15.79 9.78
CA GLN A 17 3.73 -16.52 10.55
C GLN A 17 4.48 -17.57 9.71
N ASN A 18 3.90 -17.99 8.59
CA ASN A 18 4.46 -18.95 7.63
C ASN A 18 4.35 -18.40 6.21
N LEU A 19 5.17 -18.90 5.29
CA LEU A 19 5.14 -18.51 3.88
C LEU A 19 3.79 -18.78 3.21
N SER A 20 3.09 -19.85 3.62
CA SER A 20 1.77 -20.20 3.10
C SER A 20 0.65 -19.19 3.48
N GLU A 21 0.86 -18.39 4.51
CA GLU A 21 -0.07 -17.34 4.92
C GLU A 21 0.13 -16.01 4.19
N LEU A 22 1.15 -15.94 3.32
CA LEU A 22 1.46 -14.74 2.54
C LEU A 22 0.44 -14.59 1.41
N VAL A 23 -0.36 -13.55 1.50
CA VAL A 23 -1.43 -13.26 0.53
C VAL A 23 -0.85 -12.59 -0.72
N GLY A 24 -1.34 -12.97 -1.91
CA GLY A 24 -1.09 -12.26 -3.17
C GLY A 24 0.33 -12.37 -3.75
N GLN A 25 1.22 -13.21 -3.17
CA GLN A 25 2.63 -13.34 -3.61
C GLN A 25 3.02 -14.78 -3.99
N PRO A 26 2.29 -15.49 -4.87
CA PRO A 26 2.49 -16.93 -5.10
C PRO A 26 3.87 -17.28 -5.67
N LEU A 27 4.44 -16.44 -6.53
CA LEU A 27 5.76 -16.66 -7.11
C LEU A 27 6.86 -16.59 -6.05
N ILE A 28 6.81 -15.58 -5.18
CA ILE A 28 7.76 -15.37 -4.08
C ILE A 28 7.70 -16.56 -3.13
N VAL A 29 6.49 -16.94 -2.70
CA VAL A 29 6.27 -18.09 -1.82
C VAL A 29 6.86 -19.37 -2.42
N ARG A 30 6.59 -19.62 -3.70
CA ARG A 30 7.12 -20.81 -4.39
C ARG A 30 8.64 -20.82 -4.46
N THR A 31 9.25 -19.69 -4.82
CA THR A 31 10.72 -19.59 -4.96
C THR A 31 11.39 -19.78 -3.61
N LEU A 32 11.00 -19.02 -2.58
CA LEU A 32 11.59 -19.15 -1.24
C LEU A 32 11.36 -20.54 -0.63
N THR A 33 10.21 -21.18 -0.91
CA THR A 33 9.95 -22.55 -0.49
C THR A 33 10.92 -23.54 -1.13
N ASN A 34 11.23 -23.39 -2.42
CA ASN A 34 12.18 -24.24 -3.12
C ASN A 34 13.62 -24.04 -2.60
N GLU A 35 14.02 -22.81 -2.35
CA GLU A 35 15.34 -22.50 -1.79
C GLU A 35 15.53 -23.08 -0.40
N LEU A 36 14.51 -22.99 0.47
CA LEU A 36 14.54 -23.63 1.80
C LEU A 36 14.63 -25.16 1.69
N LYS A 37 13.97 -25.79 0.70
CA LYS A 37 14.00 -27.23 0.48
C LYS A 37 15.33 -27.73 -0.08
N THR A 38 15.91 -26.99 -1.01
CA THR A 38 17.15 -27.38 -1.68
C THR A 38 18.39 -26.99 -0.92
N GLY A 39 18.29 -26.05 0.02
CA GLY A 39 19.44 -25.48 0.72
C GLY A 39 20.30 -24.53 -0.14
N ASN A 40 19.87 -24.26 -1.38
CA ASN A 40 20.55 -23.35 -2.31
C ASN A 40 20.10 -21.92 -2.00
N LEU A 41 20.75 -21.28 -1.05
CA LEU A 41 20.40 -19.96 -0.57
C LEU A 41 21.37 -18.91 -1.14
N PRO A 42 20.87 -17.93 -1.90
CA PRO A 42 21.65 -16.75 -2.23
C PRO A 42 22.06 -15.98 -0.98
N ASN A 43 23.20 -15.29 -1.06
CA ASN A 43 23.67 -14.49 0.07
C ASN A 43 22.93 -13.15 0.19
N VAL A 44 22.37 -12.63 -0.92
CA VAL A 44 21.74 -11.31 -0.96
C VAL A 44 20.41 -11.40 -1.68
N PHE A 45 19.35 -10.98 -0.99
CA PHE A 45 17.99 -10.86 -1.49
C PHE A 45 17.60 -9.40 -1.60
N LEU A 46 16.93 -9.02 -2.67
CA LEU A 46 16.29 -7.70 -2.82
C LEU A 46 14.77 -7.89 -2.88
N PHE A 47 14.08 -7.38 -1.88
CA PHE A 47 12.62 -7.33 -1.81
C PHE A 47 12.15 -5.94 -2.23
N ASP A 48 11.68 -5.82 -3.46
CA ASP A 48 11.22 -4.59 -4.07
C ASP A 48 9.70 -4.57 -4.18
N GLY A 49 9.10 -3.42 -3.94
CA GLY A 49 7.67 -3.21 -4.15
C GLY A 49 7.00 -2.30 -3.12
N PRO A 50 5.72 -1.98 -3.32
CA PRO A 50 4.98 -1.01 -2.51
C PRO A 50 4.95 -1.36 -1.01
N ARG A 51 4.67 -0.33 -0.19
CA ARG A 51 4.49 -0.50 1.26
C ARG A 51 3.29 -1.40 1.55
N GLY A 52 3.35 -2.17 2.63
CA GLY A 52 2.23 -3.00 3.08
C GLY A 52 2.03 -4.31 2.30
N THR A 53 2.89 -4.65 1.31
CA THR A 53 2.77 -5.85 0.47
C THR A 53 3.41 -7.11 1.06
N GLY A 54 4.03 -7.01 2.24
CA GLY A 54 4.54 -8.18 2.97
C GLY A 54 6.06 -8.35 3.00
N LYS A 55 6.88 -7.41 2.51
CA LYS A 55 8.36 -7.49 2.48
C LYS A 55 8.95 -7.85 3.85
N THR A 56 8.71 -7.04 4.87
CA THR A 56 9.23 -7.25 6.24
C THR A 56 8.68 -8.54 6.87
N SER A 57 7.42 -8.89 6.60
CA SER A 57 6.84 -10.15 7.08
C SER A 57 7.53 -11.35 6.46
N THR A 58 7.79 -11.32 5.16
CA THR A 58 8.52 -12.37 4.44
C THR A 58 9.94 -12.53 4.97
N ALA A 59 10.66 -11.41 5.18
CA ALA A 59 12.01 -11.44 5.76
C ALA A 59 12.03 -12.13 7.14
N ARG A 60 11.09 -11.78 8.02
CA ARG A 60 10.99 -12.39 9.36
C ARG A 60 10.58 -13.87 9.31
N ILE A 61 9.65 -14.25 8.41
CA ILE A 61 9.28 -15.65 8.21
C ILE A 61 10.49 -16.44 7.72
N PHE A 62 11.21 -15.92 6.73
CA PHE A 62 12.40 -16.55 6.18
C PHE A 62 13.50 -16.71 7.25
N ALA A 63 13.73 -15.68 8.06
CA ALA A 63 14.66 -15.75 9.19
C ALA A 63 14.26 -16.82 10.22
N LYS A 64 12.96 -16.93 10.56
CA LYS A 64 12.45 -18.00 11.42
C LYS A 64 12.62 -19.37 10.78
N SER A 65 12.36 -19.50 9.49
CA SER A 65 12.50 -20.75 8.75
C SER A 65 13.93 -21.27 8.75
N LEU A 66 14.90 -20.40 8.65
CA LEU A 66 16.33 -20.73 8.69
C LEU A 66 16.83 -21.08 10.08
N ASN A 67 16.33 -20.41 11.13
CA ASN A 67 16.84 -20.44 12.49
C ASN A 67 15.93 -21.15 13.52
N CYS A 68 14.83 -21.79 13.08
CA CYS A 68 13.92 -22.46 14.00
C CYS A 68 14.60 -23.62 14.72
N LEU A 69 14.63 -23.60 16.07
CA LEU A 69 15.27 -24.62 16.89
C LEU A 69 14.48 -25.94 17.00
N SER A 70 13.23 -25.97 16.58
CA SER A 70 12.41 -27.18 16.56
C SER A 70 12.75 -28.14 15.42
N SER A 71 13.63 -27.71 14.50
CA SER A 71 14.14 -28.52 13.40
C SER A 71 15.65 -28.46 13.38
N SER A 72 16.32 -29.54 13.02
CA SER A 72 17.77 -29.60 12.84
C SER A 72 18.25 -28.90 11.57
N GLN A 73 17.34 -28.66 10.60
CA GLN A 73 17.61 -28.01 9.34
C GLN A 73 16.60 -26.85 9.09
N PRO A 74 16.83 -25.99 8.08
CA PRO A 74 15.83 -25.02 7.67
C PRO A 74 14.48 -25.67 7.44
N THR A 75 13.40 -25.01 7.87
CA THR A 75 12.04 -25.55 7.83
C THR A 75 11.06 -24.62 7.14
N LEU A 76 10.08 -25.17 6.44
CA LEU A 76 9.00 -24.39 5.83
C LEU A 76 7.97 -23.90 6.85
N THR A 77 7.87 -24.61 7.98
CA THR A 77 6.90 -24.33 9.04
C THR A 77 7.63 -24.02 10.35
N PRO A 78 8.16 -22.80 10.53
CA PRO A 78 8.78 -22.41 11.78
C PRO A 78 7.76 -22.48 12.92
N CYS A 79 8.16 -23.04 14.07
CA CYS A 79 7.23 -23.36 15.16
C CYS A 79 6.61 -22.13 15.86
N GLY A 80 7.21 -20.95 15.72
CA GLY A 80 6.74 -19.71 16.37
C GLY A 80 6.97 -19.63 17.88
N THR A 81 7.26 -20.76 18.55
CA THR A 81 7.28 -20.88 20.02
C THR A 81 8.68 -21.07 20.62
N CYS A 82 9.66 -21.57 19.88
CA CYS A 82 11.03 -21.70 20.38
C CYS A 82 11.70 -20.36 20.64
N LEU A 83 12.79 -20.36 21.38
CA LEU A 83 13.53 -19.15 21.77
C LEU A 83 13.92 -18.31 20.53
N SER A 84 14.45 -18.96 19.49
CA SER A 84 14.84 -18.27 18.24
C SER A 84 13.63 -17.63 17.54
N CYS A 85 12.53 -18.36 17.36
CA CYS A 85 11.33 -17.82 16.72
C CYS A 85 10.75 -16.62 17.48
N ARG A 86 10.71 -16.72 18.82
CA ARG A 86 10.19 -15.62 19.67
C ARG A 86 11.11 -14.40 19.65
N SER A 87 12.42 -14.60 19.77
CA SER A 87 13.37 -13.48 19.72
C SER A 87 13.42 -12.79 18.35
N ILE A 88 13.23 -13.53 17.25
CA ILE A 88 13.08 -12.95 15.91
C ILE A 88 11.80 -12.10 15.82
N CYS A 89 10.68 -12.59 16.36
CA CYS A 89 9.43 -11.82 16.37
C CYS A 89 9.53 -10.53 17.19
N SER A 90 10.24 -10.56 18.32
CA SER A 90 10.44 -9.40 19.20
C SER A 90 11.59 -8.48 18.76
N GLY A 91 12.36 -8.84 17.72
CA GLY A 91 13.53 -8.07 17.26
C GLY A 91 14.75 -8.14 18.20
N SER A 92 14.79 -9.10 19.14
CA SER A 92 15.86 -9.25 20.13
C SER A 92 16.83 -10.40 19.83
N ASN A 93 16.75 -10.99 18.64
CA ASN A 93 17.62 -12.09 18.25
C ASN A 93 19.04 -11.59 17.92
N LEU A 94 20.06 -12.24 18.47
CA LEU A 94 21.44 -11.83 18.29
C LEU A 94 22.00 -12.06 16.88
N ASP A 95 21.43 -13.01 16.12
CA ASP A 95 21.87 -13.33 14.77
C ASP A 95 20.92 -12.76 13.69
N VAL A 96 19.79 -12.14 14.07
CA VAL A 96 18.85 -11.51 13.14
C VAL A 96 18.75 -10.03 13.48
N ARG A 97 19.41 -9.20 12.70
CA ARG A 97 19.42 -7.76 12.89
C ARG A 97 18.54 -7.10 11.83
N GLU A 98 17.56 -6.36 12.28
CA GLU A 98 16.69 -5.53 11.44
C GLU A 98 17.07 -4.06 11.63
N LEU A 99 17.36 -3.38 10.54
CA LEU A 99 17.81 -1.98 10.51
C LEU A 99 16.96 -1.21 9.50
N ASP A 100 16.49 -0.08 9.96
CA ASP A 100 15.82 0.90 9.11
C ASP A 100 16.90 1.85 8.54
N ALA A 101 17.07 1.84 7.23
CA ALA A 101 18.04 2.69 6.55
C ALA A 101 17.62 4.18 6.57
N ALA A 102 16.38 4.52 6.88
CA ALA A 102 16.01 5.91 7.09
C ALA A 102 16.70 6.51 8.32
N SER A 103 16.89 5.70 9.36
CA SER A 103 17.56 6.10 10.61
C SER A 103 19.07 5.80 10.60
N ASN A 104 19.54 4.85 9.77
CA ASN A 104 20.92 4.35 9.71
C ASN A 104 21.43 4.41 8.27
N ASN A 105 21.63 5.61 7.71
CA ASN A 105 21.94 5.82 6.29
C ASN A 105 23.40 6.12 5.99
N GLY A 106 24.24 6.20 7.03
CA GLY A 106 25.64 6.60 6.93
C GLY A 106 26.60 5.46 6.54
N VAL A 107 27.79 5.85 6.12
CA VAL A 107 28.88 4.89 5.83
C VAL A 107 29.32 4.17 7.09
N ASP A 108 29.31 4.83 8.22
CA ASP A 108 29.78 4.26 9.48
C ASP A 108 28.80 3.20 10.01
N ASP A 109 27.48 3.38 9.79
CA ASP A 109 26.46 2.38 10.09
C ASP A 109 26.72 1.09 9.28
N ILE A 110 27.02 1.25 8.00
CA ILE A 110 27.34 0.10 7.13
C ILE A 110 28.67 -0.55 7.54
N ARG A 111 29.67 0.22 7.97
CA ARG A 111 30.95 -0.34 8.52
C ARG A 111 30.71 -1.15 9.78
N GLU A 112 29.83 -0.70 10.67
CA GLU A 112 29.41 -1.47 11.83
C GLU A 112 28.77 -2.79 11.43
N LEU A 113 27.87 -2.78 10.42
CA LEU A 113 27.30 -4.00 9.85
C LEU A 113 28.33 -4.95 9.26
N ILE A 114 29.35 -4.43 8.58
CA ILE A 114 30.49 -5.23 8.07
C ILE A 114 31.18 -5.95 9.23
N ASN A 115 31.44 -5.25 10.31
CA ASN A 115 32.09 -5.84 11.49
C ASN A 115 31.22 -6.88 12.15
N TYR A 116 29.90 -6.58 12.32
CA TYR A 116 28.92 -7.50 12.87
C TYR A 116 28.77 -8.76 12.01
N SER A 117 28.78 -8.63 10.68
CA SER A 117 28.62 -9.77 9.77
C SER A 117 29.74 -10.81 9.86
N LYS A 118 30.93 -10.40 10.33
CA LYS A 118 32.13 -11.25 10.50
C LYS A 118 32.18 -12.00 11.83
N LEU A 119 31.34 -11.65 12.79
CA LEU A 119 31.29 -12.35 14.08
C LEU A 119 30.79 -13.78 13.90
N SER A 120 31.12 -14.69 14.80
CA SER A 120 30.56 -16.04 14.82
C SER A 120 29.05 -16.01 15.10
N THR A 121 28.29 -16.93 14.49
CA THR A 121 26.85 -17.07 14.71
C THR A 121 26.56 -17.94 15.92
N THR A 122 25.52 -17.60 16.68
CA THR A 122 24.99 -18.45 17.75
C THR A 122 23.90 -19.41 17.23
N ASN A 123 23.22 -18.99 16.16
CA ASN A 123 22.26 -19.81 15.41
C ASN A 123 22.89 -20.36 14.12
N ARG A 124 22.07 -21.01 13.27
CA ARG A 124 22.54 -21.57 11.99
C ARG A 124 22.92 -20.50 10.98
N TYR A 125 22.13 -19.41 10.89
CA TYR A 125 22.31 -18.34 9.91
C TYR A 125 22.27 -16.98 10.60
N ARG A 126 23.16 -16.09 10.16
CA ARG A 126 23.06 -14.67 10.42
C ARG A 126 22.20 -14.03 9.33
N ILE A 127 21.23 -13.23 9.73
CA ILE A 127 20.37 -12.52 8.79
C ILE A 127 20.42 -11.04 9.11
N ILE A 128 20.75 -10.26 8.11
CA ILE A 128 20.79 -8.80 8.18
C ILE A 128 19.71 -8.28 7.25
N TYR A 129 18.66 -7.71 7.83
CA TYR A 129 17.53 -7.12 7.11
C TYR A 129 17.65 -5.60 7.14
N LEU A 130 17.81 -5.00 5.95
CA LEU A 130 17.85 -3.55 5.74
C LEU A 130 16.53 -3.12 5.13
N ASP A 131 15.69 -2.44 5.93
CA ASP A 131 14.43 -1.86 5.43
C ASP A 131 14.68 -0.47 4.85
N GLU A 132 13.86 -0.09 3.86
CA GLU A 132 13.92 1.19 3.13
C GLU A 132 15.34 1.52 2.63
N CYS A 133 16.04 0.52 2.08
CA CYS A 133 17.46 0.62 1.71
C CYS A 133 17.76 1.69 0.63
N GLN A 134 16.75 2.22 -0.08
CA GLN A 134 16.88 3.38 -0.96
C GLN A 134 17.27 4.66 -0.21
N MET A 135 17.10 4.70 1.13
CA MET A 135 17.49 5.83 1.96
C MET A 135 18.97 5.88 2.28
N LEU A 136 19.71 4.80 2.00
CA LEU A 136 21.16 4.78 2.17
C LEU A 136 21.84 5.84 1.29
N SER A 137 22.77 6.58 1.86
CA SER A 137 23.61 7.50 1.09
C SER A 137 24.39 6.73 -0.01
N ARG A 138 24.73 7.40 -1.11
CA ARG A 138 25.51 6.76 -2.19
C ARG A 138 26.84 6.18 -1.69
N SER A 139 27.48 6.85 -0.73
CA SER A 139 28.70 6.36 -0.09
C SER A 139 28.48 5.12 0.76
N ALA A 140 27.33 5.03 1.47
CA ALA A 140 26.94 3.84 2.22
C ALA A 140 26.61 2.66 1.28
N GLN A 141 25.89 2.91 0.19
CA GLN A 141 25.63 1.91 -0.85
C GLN A 141 26.96 1.34 -1.43
N ASN A 142 27.92 2.20 -1.76
CA ASN A 142 29.24 1.75 -2.24
C ASN A 142 30.01 0.94 -1.18
N ALA A 143 29.95 1.31 0.10
CA ALA A 143 30.57 0.54 1.17
C ALA A 143 29.95 -0.85 1.32
N ALA A 144 28.63 -0.96 1.11
CA ALA A 144 27.90 -2.22 1.19
C ALA A 144 28.23 -3.19 0.03
N LEU A 145 28.70 -2.71 -1.13
CA LEU A 145 29.06 -3.56 -2.26
C LEU A 145 30.07 -4.65 -1.88
N LYS A 146 31.07 -4.29 -1.06
CA LYS A 146 32.07 -5.26 -0.59
C LYS A 146 31.46 -6.38 0.24
N LEU A 147 30.42 -6.09 1.04
CA LEU A 147 29.69 -7.10 1.80
C LEU A 147 28.95 -8.10 0.89
N PHE A 148 28.40 -7.61 -0.21
CA PHE A 148 27.62 -8.42 -1.13
C PHE A 148 28.47 -9.23 -2.09
N GLU A 149 29.74 -8.83 -2.31
CA GLU A 149 30.73 -9.57 -3.07
C GLU A 149 31.36 -10.69 -2.25
N ASP A 150 31.66 -10.42 -0.98
CA ASP A 150 32.25 -11.39 -0.06
C ASP A 150 31.17 -12.42 0.37
N ARG A 151 31.26 -13.65 -0.13
CA ARG A 151 30.37 -14.74 0.31
C ARG A 151 30.72 -15.15 1.74
N LEU A 152 30.11 -14.46 2.71
CA LEU A 152 30.25 -14.83 4.11
C LEU A 152 29.47 -16.12 4.40
N PRO A 153 30.10 -17.16 5.00
CA PRO A 153 29.41 -18.40 5.30
C PRO A 153 28.25 -18.14 6.26
N ASN A 154 27.11 -18.80 5.99
CA ASN A 154 25.90 -18.73 6.81
C ASN A 154 25.37 -17.31 7.07
N THR A 155 25.70 -16.34 6.20
CA THR A 155 25.23 -14.97 6.33
C THR A 155 24.35 -14.60 5.14
N ILE A 156 23.18 -14.07 5.42
CA ILE A 156 22.17 -13.67 4.42
C ILE A 156 21.80 -12.22 4.64
N PHE A 157 21.86 -11.45 3.57
CA PHE A 157 21.40 -10.08 3.51
C PHE A 157 20.04 -10.02 2.82
N ILE A 158 19.11 -9.32 3.42
CA ILE A 158 17.81 -9.05 2.82
C ILE A 158 17.64 -7.53 2.76
N LEU A 159 17.61 -7.00 1.56
CA LEU A 159 17.40 -5.59 1.28
C LEU A 159 15.92 -5.40 0.94
N ALA A 160 15.24 -4.45 1.56
CA ALA A 160 13.88 -4.08 1.19
C ALA A 160 13.81 -2.63 0.73
N THR A 161 13.08 -2.39 -0.33
CA THR A 161 12.91 -1.06 -0.91
C THR A 161 11.50 -0.87 -1.45
N THR A 162 11.07 0.38 -1.53
CA THR A 162 9.89 0.81 -2.29
C THR A 162 10.27 1.46 -3.61
N GLU A 163 11.56 1.77 -3.83
CA GLU A 163 12.08 2.53 -4.97
C GLU A 163 13.44 1.95 -5.39
N SER A 164 13.39 0.81 -6.09
CA SER A 164 14.61 0.11 -6.53
C SER A 164 15.48 0.93 -7.49
N GLU A 165 14.89 1.87 -8.22
CA GLU A 165 15.57 2.79 -9.13
C GLU A 165 16.53 3.76 -8.41
N LYS A 166 16.40 3.96 -7.10
CA LYS A 166 17.33 4.77 -6.28
C LYS A 166 18.57 3.99 -5.85
N LEU A 167 18.56 2.66 -6.00
CA LEU A 167 19.71 1.82 -5.69
C LEU A 167 20.70 1.82 -6.85
N LEU A 168 21.97 1.57 -6.54
CA LEU A 168 22.99 1.37 -7.55
C LEU A 168 22.74 0.07 -8.32
N ASP A 169 22.83 0.09 -9.64
CA ASP A 169 22.70 -1.09 -10.51
C ASP A 169 23.69 -2.21 -10.11
N THR A 170 24.86 -1.80 -9.59
CA THR A 170 25.86 -2.72 -9.06
C THR A 170 25.40 -3.49 -7.83
N ILE A 171 24.49 -2.96 -7.02
CA ILE A 171 23.85 -3.68 -5.92
C ILE A 171 22.79 -4.62 -6.48
N ILE A 172 21.89 -4.10 -7.33
CA ILE A 172 20.77 -4.87 -7.91
C ILE A 172 21.30 -6.12 -8.64
N SER A 173 22.39 -5.99 -9.40
CA SER A 173 22.98 -7.10 -10.17
C SER A 173 23.58 -8.22 -9.30
N ARG A 174 23.82 -7.98 -8.00
CA ARG A 174 24.34 -8.95 -7.04
C ARG A 174 23.27 -9.60 -6.18
N CYS A 175 22.02 -9.10 -6.30
CA CYS A 175 20.90 -9.57 -5.51
C CYS A 175 20.03 -10.54 -6.29
N GLN A 176 19.46 -11.52 -5.60
CA GLN A 176 18.27 -12.19 -6.13
C GLN A 176 17.07 -11.28 -5.90
N HIS A 177 16.48 -10.80 -6.99
CA HIS A 177 15.43 -9.81 -6.97
C HIS A 177 14.04 -10.45 -6.89
N PHE A 178 13.24 -10.03 -5.89
CA PHE A 178 11.86 -10.42 -5.66
C PHE A 178 10.97 -9.20 -5.72
N GLN A 179 10.12 -9.14 -6.74
CA GLN A 179 9.18 -8.04 -6.94
C GLN A 179 7.86 -8.35 -6.24
N PHE A 180 7.58 -7.65 -5.15
CA PHE A 180 6.30 -7.69 -4.45
C PHE A 180 5.27 -6.85 -5.17
N ARG A 181 4.14 -7.46 -5.48
CA ARG A 181 3.05 -6.77 -6.20
C ARG A 181 2.03 -6.23 -5.21
N ARG A 182 1.31 -5.18 -5.62
CA ARG A 182 0.11 -4.75 -4.91
C ARG A 182 -0.87 -5.92 -4.81
N LEU A 183 -1.51 -6.05 -3.66
CA LEU A 183 -2.53 -7.08 -3.45
C LEU A 183 -3.80 -6.69 -4.21
N SER A 184 -4.52 -7.67 -4.72
CA SER A 184 -5.82 -7.43 -5.33
C SER A 184 -6.85 -7.03 -4.26
N THR A 185 -7.86 -6.26 -4.66
CA THR A 185 -8.98 -5.92 -3.77
C THR A 185 -9.65 -7.20 -3.23
N GLN A 186 -9.72 -8.25 -4.04
CA GLN A 186 -10.28 -9.54 -3.63
C GLN A 186 -9.44 -10.19 -2.54
N ASP A 187 -8.12 -10.33 -2.73
CA ASP A 187 -7.21 -10.91 -1.74
C ASP A 187 -7.30 -10.20 -0.38
N ILE A 188 -7.35 -8.86 -0.41
CA ILE A 188 -7.48 -8.05 0.80
C ILE A 188 -8.84 -8.28 1.46
N THR A 189 -9.94 -8.23 0.69
CA THR A 189 -11.30 -8.43 1.21
C THR A 189 -11.44 -9.79 1.86
N GLU A 190 -10.93 -10.85 1.25
CA GLU A 190 -10.93 -12.20 1.82
C GLU A 190 -10.14 -12.26 3.14
N ARG A 191 -8.98 -11.61 3.20
CA ARG A 191 -8.18 -11.55 4.44
C ARG A 191 -8.87 -10.76 5.53
N LEU A 192 -9.46 -9.62 5.22
CA LEU A 192 -10.24 -8.82 6.18
C LEU A 192 -11.45 -9.60 6.71
N SER A 193 -12.16 -10.35 5.85
CA SER A 193 -13.26 -11.21 6.25
C SER A 193 -12.81 -12.30 7.25
N GLN A 194 -11.64 -12.91 7.05
CA GLN A 194 -11.08 -13.86 8.02
C GLN A 194 -10.79 -13.19 9.37
N ILE A 195 -10.26 -11.97 9.35
CA ILE A 195 -9.96 -11.22 10.58
C ILE A 195 -11.25 -10.87 11.32
N THR A 196 -12.29 -10.39 10.64
CA THR A 196 -13.59 -10.06 11.26
C THR A 196 -14.25 -11.28 11.91
N LEU A 197 -14.16 -12.45 11.27
CA LEU A 197 -14.63 -13.70 11.86
C LEU A 197 -13.87 -14.06 13.15
N ASN A 198 -12.55 -13.93 13.13
CA ASN A 198 -11.71 -14.24 14.31
C ASN A 198 -11.96 -13.27 15.48
N GLU A 199 -12.19 -12.00 15.18
CA GLU A 199 -12.49 -10.95 16.18
C GLU A 199 -13.98 -10.90 16.56
N LYS A 200 -14.84 -11.74 15.94
CA LYS A 200 -16.29 -11.80 16.14
C LYS A 200 -16.98 -10.45 15.85
N ILE A 201 -16.56 -9.80 14.78
CA ILE A 201 -17.08 -8.51 14.33
C ILE A 201 -18.03 -8.75 13.17
N SER A 202 -19.18 -8.05 13.20
CA SER A 202 -20.11 -8.02 12.08
C SER A 202 -19.69 -6.92 11.10
N ALA A 203 -19.24 -7.30 9.91
CA ALA A 203 -18.88 -6.35 8.87
C ALA A 203 -19.64 -6.64 7.57
N ASN A 204 -20.19 -5.60 6.98
CA ASN A 204 -20.83 -5.70 5.68
C ASN A 204 -19.78 -6.00 4.61
N PRO A 205 -20.00 -6.97 3.68
CA PRO A 205 -19.04 -7.28 2.63
C PRO A 205 -18.65 -6.07 1.76
N GLU A 206 -19.58 -5.16 1.50
CA GLU A 206 -19.31 -3.91 0.79
C GLU A 206 -18.36 -3.00 1.57
N ALA A 207 -18.51 -2.90 2.90
CA ALA A 207 -17.59 -2.15 3.74
C ALA A 207 -16.16 -2.69 3.67
N LEU A 208 -16.00 -4.03 3.71
CA LEU A 208 -14.67 -4.65 3.57
C LEU A 208 -14.07 -4.39 2.20
N ARG A 209 -14.88 -4.35 1.14
CA ARG A 209 -14.43 -4.01 -0.21
C ARG A 209 -13.98 -2.55 -0.30
N LEU A 210 -14.70 -1.62 0.31
CA LEU A 210 -14.31 -0.20 0.38
C LEU A 210 -12.98 -0.01 1.10
N ILE A 211 -12.78 -0.69 2.24
CA ILE A 211 -11.48 -0.68 2.94
C ILE A 211 -10.37 -1.18 2.02
N ALA A 212 -10.60 -2.29 1.31
CA ALA A 212 -9.61 -2.88 0.42
C ALA A 212 -9.27 -1.96 -0.77
N GLN A 213 -10.25 -1.28 -1.35
CA GLN A 213 -10.05 -0.31 -2.42
C GLN A 213 -9.25 0.90 -1.95
N HIS A 214 -9.63 1.48 -0.80
CA HIS A 214 -8.94 2.64 -0.22
C HIS A 214 -7.46 2.35 0.07
N SER A 215 -7.14 1.15 0.53
CA SER A 215 -5.78 0.75 0.91
C SER A 215 -4.83 0.50 -0.28
N GLN A 216 -5.29 0.65 -1.50
CA GLN A 216 -4.48 0.61 -2.75
C GLN A 216 -3.49 -0.58 -2.83
N GLY A 217 -3.90 -1.74 -2.31
CA GLY A 217 -3.10 -2.97 -2.35
C GLY A 217 -2.15 -3.16 -1.16
N GLY A 218 -2.25 -2.33 -0.10
CA GLY A 218 -1.48 -2.45 1.14
C GLY A 218 -2.25 -3.19 2.24
N MET A 219 -1.89 -4.41 2.58
CA MET A 219 -2.55 -5.19 3.65
C MET A 219 -2.42 -4.53 5.03
N ARG A 220 -1.29 -3.89 5.32
CA ARG A 220 -1.07 -3.24 6.62
C ARG A 220 -2.07 -2.12 6.86
N ASP A 221 -2.25 -1.27 5.86
CA ASP A 221 -3.14 -0.11 5.95
C ASP A 221 -4.60 -0.57 5.98
N SER A 222 -4.95 -1.64 5.24
CA SER A 222 -6.29 -2.25 5.27
C SER A 222 -6.65 -2.77 6.66
N VAL A 223 -5.72 -3.47 7.32
CA VAL A 223 -5.96 -4.04 8.66
C VAL A 223 -6.02 -2.94 9.72
N GLN A 224 -5.20 -1.88 9.60
CA GLN A 224 -5.24 -0.74 10.51
C GLN A 224 -6.57 0.02 10.40
N LEU A 225 -7.06 0.26 9.19
CA LEU A 225 -8.36 0.90 8.96
C LEU A 225 -9.51 0.03 9.49
N LEU A 226 -9.46 -1.30 9.27
CA LEU A 226 -10.46 -2.22 9.83
C LEU A 226 -10.49 -2.16 11.36
N GLU A 227 -9.32 -2.14 12.02
CA GLU A 227 -9.18 -2.04 13.47
C GLU A 227 -9.76 -0.74 14.00
N GLN A 228 -9.45 0.39 13.35
CA GLN A 228 -9.99 1.71 13.70
C GLN A 228 -11.53 1.73 13.62
N LEU A 229 -12.09 1.18 12.53
CA LEU A 229 -13.53 1.07 12.36
C LEU A 229 -14.17 0.17 13.41
N ALA A 230 -13.57 -0.96 13.73
CA ALA A 230 -14.07 -1.87 14.75
C ALA A 230 -14.16 -1.20 16.12
N MET A 231 -13.18 -0.36 16.46
CA MET A 231 -13.18 0.38 17.72
C MET A 231 -14.23 1.50 17.75
N SER A 232 -14.43 2.20 16.62
CA SER A 232 -15.39 3.33 16.57
C SER A 232 -16.85 2.89 16.45
N THR A 233 -17.12 1.68 15.92
CA THR A 233 -18.48 1.22 15.61
C THR A 233 -19.01 0.12 16.54
N ASN A 234 -18.34 -0.11 17.67
CA ASN A 234 -18.68 -1.20 18.59
C ASN A 234 -18.82 -2.58 17.89
N GLY A 235 -18.02 -2.80 16.85
CA GLY A 235 -17.96 -4.08 16.14
C GLY A 235 -19.05 -4.33 15.11
N LYS A 236 -19.80 -3.29 14.69
CA LYS A 236 -20.73 -3.38 13.56
C LYS A 236 -20.33 -2.41 12.46
N ILE A 237 -19.62 -2.91 11.43
CA ILE A 237 -19.04 -2.09 10.37
C ILE A 237 -19.97 -2.08 9.14
N GLU A 238 -20.53 -0.91 8.84
CA GLU A 238 -21.35 -0.64 7.66
C GLU A 238 -20.60 0.26 6.66
N PRO A 239 -20.98 0.28 5.37
CA PRO A 239 -20.29 1.07 4.35
C PRO A 239 -20.17 2.57 4.66
N HIS A 240 -21.19 3.17 5.30
CA HIS A 240 -21.15 4.60 5.68
C HIS A 240 -20.06 4.87 6.71
N HIS A 241 -19.85 3.99 7.71
CA HIS A 241 -18.76 4.16 8.69
C HIS A 241 -17.38 4.20 8.02
N VAL A 242 -17.20 3.38 6.95
CA VAL A 242 -15.95 3.41 6.19
C VAL A 242 -15.78 4.75 5.51
N ARG A 243 -16.83 5.24 4.83
CA ARG A 243 -16.82 6.54 4.13
C ARG A 243 -16.51 7.68 5.09
N ASP A 244 -17.09 7.68 6.28
CA ASP A 244 -16.86 8.69 7.31
C ASP A 244 -15.38 8.72 7.76
N VAL A 245 -14.78 7.56 8.00
CA VAL A 245 -13.39 7.46 8.48
C VAL A 245 -12.36 7.78 7.39
N ILE A 246 -12.61 7.37 6.15
CA ILE A 246 -11.69 7.68 5.04
C ILE A 246 -11.87 9.11 4.50
N GLY A 247 -12.82 9.87 5.05
CA GLY A 247 -13.14 11.21 4.58
C GLY A 247 -13.67 11.19 3.15
N SER A 248 -14.37 10.11 2.74
CA SER A 248 -14.88 10.03 1.38
C SER A 248 -16.01 11.04 1.19
N ILE A 249 -15.93 11.76 0.11
CA ILE A 249 -16.93 12.75 -0.28
C ILE A 249 -18.26 12.02 -0.56
N PRO A 250 -19.39 12.49 -0.06
CA PRO A 250 -20.70 11.90 -0.37
C PRO A 250 -20.90 11.80 -1.89
N ALA A 251 -21.39 10.64 -2.35
CA ALA A 251 -21.59 10.41 -3.79
C ALA A 251 -22.50 11.47 -4.41
N ASP A 252 -23.54 11.89 -3.70
CA ASP A 252 -24.48 12.93 -4.14
C ASP A 252 -23.75 14.27 -4.34
N SER A 253 -22.87 14.67 -3.40
CA SER A 253 -22.08 15.91 -3.52
C SER A 253 -21.12 15.87 -4.72
N LEU A 254 -20.52 14.67 -5.01
CA LEU A 254 -19.69 14.49 -6.20
C LEU A 254 -20.50 14.58 -7.50
N VAL A 255 -21.69 14.01 -7.52
CA VAL A 255 -22.60 14.09 -8.67
C VAL A 255 -23.02 15.54 -8.89
N ASP A 256 -23.45 16.24 -7.84
CA ASP A 256 -23.86 17.65 -7.91
C ASP A 256 -22.73 18.55 -8.40
N LEU A 257 -21.50 18.29 -7.94
CA LEU A 257 -20.33 19.00 -8.41
C LEU A 257 -20.06 18.75 -9.91
N CYS A 258 -20.15 17.47 -10.35
CA CYS A 258 -20.00 17.12 -11.76
C CYS A 258 -21.11 17.76 -12.63
N VAL A 259 -22.35 17.75 -12.19
CA VAL A 259 -23.46 18.43 -12.87
C VAL A 259 -23.18 19.93 -12.99
N SER A 260 -22.71 20.56 -11.91
CA SER A 260 -22.33 21.98 -11.91
C SER A 260 -21.15 22.28 -12.84
N ILE A 261 -20.21 21.32 -13.02
CA ILE A 261 -19.10 21.44 -13.97
C ILE A 261 -19.58 21.27 -15.42
N PHE A 262 -20.55 20.39 -15.69
CA PHE A 262 -20.94 20.02 -17.07
C PHE A 262 -22.02 20.92 -17.65
N GLN A 263 -22.93 21.40 -16.82
CA GLN A 263 -24.05 22.24 -17.29
C GLN A 263 -23.74 23.72 -17.24
N ASP A 264 -24.05 24.43 -18.33
CA ASP A 264 -23.89 25.89 -18.41
C ASP A 264 -25.18 26.57 -17.92
N THR A 265 -25.21 26.82 -16.61
CA THR A 265 -26.34 27.49 -15.94
C THR A 265 -25.93 28.85 -15.41
N PRO A 266 -26.86 29.85 -15.31
CA PRO A 266 -26.53 31.17 -14.76
C PRO A 266 -25.99 31.13 -13.33
N GLN A 267 -26.28 30.08 -12.57
CA GLN A 267 -25.86 29.90 -11.16
C GLN A 267 -24.62 29.03 -11.03
N ARG A 268 -24.04 28.56 -12.13
CA ARG A 268 -22.89 27.62 -12.16
C ARG A 268 -21.76 28.02 -11.23
N LEU A 269 -21.28 29.26 -11.37
CA LEU A 269 -20.20 29.79 -10.54
C LEU A 269 -20.55 29.77 -9.05
N HIS A 270 -21.77 30.20 -8.71
CA HIS A 270 -22.24 30.24 -7.33
C HIS A 270 -22.28 28.82 -6.75
N ASN A 271 -22.84 27.86 -7.47
CA ASN A 271 -22.96 26.47 -7.03
C ASN A 271 -21.58 25.83 -6.83
N LEU A 272 -20.63 26.04 -7.75
CA LEU A 272 -19.27 25.53 -7.63
C LEU A 272 -18.55 26.06 -6.39
N MET A 273 -18.64 27.36 -6.14
CA MET A 273 -18.00 27.97 -4.97
C MET A 273 -18.69 27.55 -3.67
N ALA A 274 -20.01 27.46 -3.65
CA ALA A 274 -20.76 27.00 -2.48
C ALA A 274 -20.42 25.56 -2.12
N LEU A 275 -20.41 24.65 -3.09
CA LEU A 275 -20.03 23.24 -2.88
C LEU A 275 -18.55 23.09 -2.46
N SER A 276 -17.64 23.85 -3.08
CA SER A 276 -16.23 23.86 -2.69
C SER A 276 -16.03 24.27 -1.23
N ASN A 277 -16.69 25.36 -0.81
CA ASN A 277 -16.62 25.83 0.56
C ASN A 277 -17.28 24.84 1.55
N GLN A 278 -18.43 24.27 1.20
CA GLN A 278 -19.10 23.28 2.02
C GLN A 278 -18.19 22.05 2.26
N LEU A 279 -17.60 21.50 1.20
CA LEU A 279 -16.70 20.35 1.30
C LEU A 279 -15.44 20.66 2.12
N ASN A 280 -14.92 21.88 1.99
CA ASN A 280 -13.80 22.34 2.79
C ASN A 280 -14.17 22.48 4.29
N ASP A 281 -15.37 22.99 4.61
CA ASP A 281 -15.87 23.10 5.99
C ASP A 281 -16.15 21.72 6.59
N GLU A 282 -16.52 20.74 5.77
CA GLU A 282 -16.63 19.32 6.14
C GLU A 282 -15.27 18.63 6.32
N GLY A 283 -14.16 19.33 6.06
CA GLY A 283 -12.80 18.82 6.26
C GLY A 283 -12.27 17.97 5.09
N VAL A 284 -12.87 18.05 3.91
CA VAL A 284 -12.40 17.34 2.72
C VAL A 284 -11.10 17.97 2.21
N GLU A 285 -10.05 17.17 2.10
CA GLU A 285 -8.80 17.65 1.53
C GLU A 285 -8.92 17.95 0.03
N PRO A 286 -8.48 19.13 -0.46
CA PRO A 286 -8.55 19.54 -1.86
C PRO A 286 -7.94 18.51 -2.84
N VAL A 287 -6.81 17.92 -2.48
CA VAL A 287 -6.15 16.90 -3.31
C VAL A 287 -7.00 15.64 -3.41
N HIS A 288 -7.73 15.29 -2.36
CA HIS A 288 -8.61 14.12 -2.36
C HIS A 288 -9.80 14.35 -3.30
N LEU A 289 -10.44 15.53 -3.23
CA LEU A 289 -11.53 15.88 -4.14
C LEU A 289 -11.10 15.82 -5.62
N VAL A 290 -9.91 16.35 -5.95
CA VAL A 290 -9.40 16.28 -7.33
C VAL A 290 -9.16 14.83 -7.77
N LYS A 291 -8.69 13.95 -6.90
CA LYS A 291 -8.52 12.52 -7.21
C LYS A 291 -9.86 11.81 -7.46
N GLU A 292 -10.89 12.12 -6.69
CA GLU A 292 -12.23 11.58 -6.90
C GLU A 292 -12.83 12.07 -8.23
N LEU A 293 -12.69 13.36 -8.54
CA LEU A 293 -13.11 13.90 -9.85
C LEU A 293 -12.34 13.24 -11.00
N LEU A 294 -11.06 12.96 -10.83
CA LEU A 294 -10.24 12.28 -11.83
C LEU A 294 -10.74 10.84 -12.07
N ALA A 295 -11.08 10.12 -10.99
CA ALA A 295 -11.66 8.78 -11.06
C ALA A 295 -13.02 8.79 -11.79
N ILE A 296 -13.89 9.76 -11.49
CA ILE A 296 -15.20 9.91 -12.15
C ILE A 296 -15.02 10.20 -13.65
N HIS A 297 -14.17 11.14 -14.03
CA HIS A 297 -13.93 11.47 -15.43
C HIS A 297 -13.32 10.29 -16.22
N ARG A 298 -12.43 9.52 -15.59
CA ARG A 298 -11.91 8.28 -16.17
C ARG A 298 -13.04 7.27 -16.41
N ASP A 299 -13.93 7.10 -15.44
CA ASP A 299 -15.02 6.14 -15.55
C ASP A 299 -16.07 6.57 -16.60
N LEU A 300 -16.33 7.88 -16.72
CA LEU A 300 -17.13 8.44 -17.80
C LEU A 300 -16.52 8.16 -19.18
N LEU A 301 -15.21 8.33 -19.33
CA LEU A 301 -14.51 8.03 -20.58
C LEU A 301 -14.59 6.54 -20.92
N VAL A 302 -14.35 5.66 -19.94
CA VAL A 302 -14.48 4.22 -20.11
C VAL A 302 -15.90 3.82 -20.50
N PHE A 303 -16.90 4.43 -19.85
CA PHE A 303 -18.31 4.17 -20.14
C PHE A 303 -18.67 4.57 -21.58
N GLN A 304 -18.28 5.77 -22.02
CA GLN A 304 -18.60 6.25 -23.38
C GLN A 304 -17.82 5.51 -24.49
N LEU A 305 -16.60 5.04 -24.22
CA LEU A 305 -15.81 4.26 -25.18
C LEU A 305 -16.21 2.78 -25.22
N SER A 306 -16.88 2.27 -24.20
CA SER A 306 -17.33 0.89 -24.14
C SER A 306 -18.50 0.64 -25.10
N GLN A 307 -18.27 -0.18 -26.13
CA GLN A 307 -19.32 -0.63 -27.06
C GLN A 307 -20.27 -1.68 -26.43
N ASP A 308 -19.85 -2.31 -25.32
CA ASP A 308 -20.60 -3.37 -24.64
C ASP A 308 -20.95 -2.96 -23.18
N THR A 309 -22.10 -2.31 -23.04
CA THR A 309 -22.63 -1.92 -21.73
C THR A 309 -22.96 -3.12 -20.81
N ASN A 310 -23.13 -4.33 -21.37
CA ASN A 310 -23.37 -5.53 -20.57
C ASN A 310 -22.11 -6.00 -19.84
N SER A 311 -20.95 -5.83 -20.45
CA SER A 311 -19.66 -6.13 -19.79
C SER A 311 -19.37 -5.19 -18.61
N LEU A 312 -19.80 -3.93 -18.68
CA LEU A 312 -19.72 -2.97 -17.59
C LEU A 312 -20.65 -3.37 -16.43
N LYS A 313 -21.92 -3.73 -16.74
CA LYS A 313 -22.91 -4.20 -15.74
C LYS A 313 -22.49 -5.51 -15.06
N GLN A 314 -21.70 -6.34 -15.72
CA GLN A 314 -21.15 -7.59 -15.16
C GLN A 314 -19.88 -7.40 -14.33
N GLY A 315 -19.41 -6.17 -14.13
CA GLY A 315 -18.21 -5.88 -13.33
C GLY A 315 -16.89 -6.33 -13.97
N LYS A 316 -16.88 -6.63 -15.27
CA LYS A 316 -15.67 -7.03 -15.99
C LYS A 316 -14.66 -5.90 -16.16
N VAL A 317 -15.14 -4.65 -16.15
CA VAL A 317 -14.31 -3.44 -16.12
C VAL A 317 -14.55 -2.76 -14.78
N PRO A 318 -13.56 -2.71 -13.89
CA PRO A 318 -13.73 -2.07 -12.60
C PRO A 318 -13.81 -0.55 -12.75
N PHE A 319 -14.83 0.06 -12.16
CA PHE A 319 -14.88 1.50 -11.97
C PHE A 319 -13.91 1.91 -10.86
N ALA A 320 -13.28 3.08 -11.04
CA ALA A 320 -12.34 3.64 -10.08
C ALA A 320 -13.03 4.57 -9.07
N SER A 321 -14.15 5.17 -9.48
CA SER A 321 -14.92 6.11 -8.66
C SER A 321 -15.84 5.42 -7.65
N LEU A 322 -16.27 6.18 -6.65
CA LEU A 322 -17.22 5.73 -5.61
C LEU A 322 -18.70 5.95 -5.96
N ILE A 323 -18.99 6.57 -7.11
CA ILE A 323 -20.36 6.78 -7.57
C ILE A 323 -20.88 5.53 -8.29
N ASP A 324 -22.19 5.36 -8.29
CA ASP A 324 -22.86 4.22 -8.89
C ASP A 324 -22.94 4.32 -10.43
N LEU A 325 -23.21 3.19 -11.08
CA LEU A 325 -23.28 3.11 -12.53
C LEU A 325 -24.40 3.98 -13.12
N SER A 326 -25.52 4.15 -12.40
CA SER A 326 -26.64 4.98 -12.85
C SER A 326 -26.28 6.46 -12.88
N SER A 327 -25.50 6.92 -11.92
CA SER A 327 -24.95 8.27 -11.89
C SER A 327 -23.94 8.49 -13.02
N ILE A 328 -23.06 7.52 -13.30
CA ILE A 328 -22.13 7.58 -14.44
C ILE A 328 -22.89 7.65 -15.77
N GLU A 329 -23.93 6.84 -15.94
CA GLU A 329 -24.79 6.85 -17.14
C GLU A 329 -25.45 8.23 -17.34
N SER A 330 -26.00 8.79 -16.28
CA SER A 330 -26.64 10.12 -16.32
C SER A 330 -25.63 11.24 -16.64
N LEU A 331 -24.48 11.24 -15.99
CA LEU A 331 -23.42 12.23 -16.22
C LEU A 331 -22.81 12.10 -17.62
N SER A 332 -22.73 10.89 -18.16
CA SER A 332 -22.16 10.63 -19.50
C SER A 332 -22.95 11.31 -20.63
N GLN A 333 -24.23 11.60 -20.41
CA GLN A 333 -25.08 12.30 -21.37
C GLN A 333 -24.81 13.82 -21.41
N LEU A 334 -24.18 14.35 -20.37
CA LEU A 334 -23.94 15.80 -20.21
C LEU A 334 -22.59 16.26 -20.77
N VAL A 335 -21.72 15.35 -21.17
CA VAL A 335 -20.33 15.67 -21.52
C VAL A 335 -19.85 14.82 -22.70
N SER A 336 -19.10 15.41 -23.62
CA SER A 336 -18.52 14.74 -24.78
C SER A 336 -17.14 14.14 -24.48
N ILE A 337 -16.72 13.12 -25.26
CA ILE A 337 -15.39 12.48 -25.14
C ILE A 337 -14.24 13.51 -25.19
N PRO A 338 -14.21 14.46 -26.14
CA PRO A 338 -13.13 15.48 -26.18
C PRO A 338 -13.10 16.36 -24.92
N GLU A 339 -14.26 16.70 -24.36
CA GLU A 339 -14.33 17.49 -23.12
C GLU A 339 -13.86 16.68 -21.92
N ILE A 340 -14.23 15.40 -21.80
CA ILE A 340 -13.72 14.52 -20.74
C ILE A 340 -12.19 14.44 -20.81
N HIS A 341 -11.65 14.22 -22.00
CA HIS A 341 -10.20 14.13 -22.18
C HIS A 341 -9.48 15.43 -21.77
N HIS A 342 -10.01 16.58 -22.17
CA HIS A 342 -9.44 17.88 -21.76
C HIS A 342 -9.48 18.06 -20.24
N ARG A 343 -10.62 17.73 -19.61
CA ARG A 343 -10.78 17.83 -18.14
C ARG A 343 -9.87 16.87 -17.39
N LEU A 344 -9.62 15.66 -17.91
CA LEU A 344 -8.66 14.72 -17.31
C LEU A 344 -7.26 15.33 -17.25
N LEU A 345 -6.78 15.95 -18.33
CA LEU A 345 -5.48 16.62 -18.37
C LEU A 345 -5.40 17.79 -17.37
N THR A 346 -6.49 18.56 -17.27
CA THR A 346 -6.58 19.68 -16.31
C THR A 346 -6.53 19.16 -14.87
N LEU A 347 -7.27 18.11 -14.54
CA LEU A 347 -7.30 17.50 -13.21
C LEU A 347 -5.96 16.89 -12.82
N GLU A 348 -5.27 16.23 -13.76
CA GLU A 348 -3.96 15.64 -13.53
C GLU A 348 -2.90 16.70 -13.21
N ALA A 349 -2.88 17.80 -13.98
CA ALA A 349 -2.01 18.95 -13.72
C ALA A 349 -2.33 19.61 -12.38
N ALA A 350 -3.62 19.78 -12.06
CA ALA A 350 -4.08 20.39 -10.82
C ALA A 350 -3.71 19.53 -9.59
N ALA A 351 -3.80 18.22 -9.67
CA ALA A 351 -3.46 17.31 -8.57
C ALA A 351 -2.01 17.51 -8.11
N LEU A 352 -1.08 17.67 -9.05
CA LEU A 352 0.33 17.94 -8.75
C LEU A 352 0.53 19.35 -8.17
N SER A 353 -0.10 20.37 -8.77
CA SER A 353 0.03 21.74 -8.35
C SER A 353 -0.53 21.98 -6.94
N ILE A 354 -1.72 21.43 -6.63
CA ILE A 354 -2.38 21.58 -5.33
C ILE A 354 -1.56 20.90 -4.22
N GLN A 355 -0.95 19.76 -4.50
CA GLN A 355 -0.12 19.04 -3.53
C GLN A 355 1.12 19.85 -3.11
N GLN A 356 1.62 20.72 -3.98
CA GLN A 356 2.81 21.57 -3.74
C GLN A 356 2.44 22.98 -3.30
N SER A 357 1.16 23.33 -3.31
CA SER A 357 0.69 24.68 -3.01
C SER A 357 0.69 25.00 -1.53
N SER A 358 1.04 26.24 -1.18
CA SER A 358 0.87 26.77 0.18
C SER A 358 -0.60 27.03 0.54
N ASN A 359 -1.49 27.12 -0.45
CA ASN A 359 -2.93 27.27 -0.27
C ASN A 359 -3.70 26.30 -1.19
N PRO A 360 -3.90 25.05 -0.74
CA PRO A 360 -4.56 24.01 -1.54
C PRO A 360 -6.00 24.35 -1.95
N LEU A 361 -6.75 25.11 -1.13
CA LEU A 361 -8.13 25.49 -1.44
C LEU A 361 -8.22 26.41 -2.66
N ILE A 362 -7.39 27.43 -2.74
CA ILE A 362 -7.35 28.32 -3.92
C ILE A 362 -6.97 27.52 -5.18
N GLY A 363 -6.03 26.58 -5.04
CA GLY A 363 -5.68 25.69 -6.15
C GLY A 363 -6.85 24.84 -6.63
N LEU A 364 -7.67 24.32 -5.71
CA LEU A 364 -8.91 23.61 -6.03
C LEU A 364 -9.92 24.50 -6.74
N GLU A 365 -10.18 25.71 -6.23
CA GLU A 365 -11.13 26.65 -6.82
C GLU A 365 -10.73 27.01 -8.25
N ILE A 366 -9.45 27.29 -8.50
CA ILE A 366 -8.93 27.54 -9.85
C ILE A 366 -9.14 26.33 -10.76
N CYS A 367 -8.88 25.13 -10.27
CA CYS A 367 -9.13 23.90 -11.01
C CYS A 367 -10.61 23.74 -11.38
N LEU A 368 -11.53 23.92 -10.43
CA LEU A 368 -12.97 23.85 -10.68
C LEU A 368 -13.43 24.88 -11.71
N LEU A 369 -12.89 26.09 -11.67
CA LEU A 369 -13.16 27.13 -12.66
C LEU A 369 -12.65 26.75 -14.06
N GLN A 370 -11.46 26.17 -14.16
CA GLN A 370 -10.91 25.70 -15.44
C GLN A 370 -11.72 24.53 -16.02
N LEU A 371 -12.21 23.63 -15.18
CA LEU A 371 -13.08 22.53 -15.60
C LEU A 371 -14.43 23.01 -16.11
N ALA A 372 -14.97 24.04 -15.47
CA ALA A 372 -16.26 24.61 -15.82
C ALA A 372 -16.16 25.54 -17.04
N TYR A 373 -15.10 26.30 -17.16
CA TYR A 373 -14.88 27.30 -18.20
C TYR A 373 -13.60 27.01 -19.02
N PRO A 374 -13.65 26.05 -19.97
CA PRO A 374 -12.46 25.59 -20.69
C PRO A 374 -11.74 26.69 -21.51
N CYS A 375 -12.37 27.86 -21.68
CA CYS A 375 -11.77 28.97 -22.36
C CYS A 375 -10.72 29.76 -21.53
N LEU A 376 -10.70 29.55 -20.20
CA LEU A 376 -9.77 30.24 -19.29
C LEU A 376 -8.34 29.67 -19.34
N GLY A 377 -8.12 28.54 -20.01
CA GLY A 377 -6.81 27.88 -20.14
C GLY A 377 -6.20 27.92 -21.56
N LYS A 378 -6.74 28.73 -22.47
CA LYS A 378 -6.20 28.87 -23.83
C LYS A 378 -5.48 30.22 -23.96
N GLU A 379 -4.24 30.29 -23.52
CA GLU A 379 -3.19 31.16 -24.03
C GLU A 379 -2.00 30.33 -24.52
#